data_f5f39a5d4601f8259d73fdb7158fad36
#
_entry.id   f5f39a5d4601f8259d73fdb7158fad36
#
_cell.length_a   1.000
_cell.length_b   1.000
_cell.length_c   1.000
_cell.angle_alpha   90.00
_cell.angle_beta   90.00
_cell.angle_gamma   90.00
#
_symmetry.space_group_name_H-M   'P 1'
#
loop_
_entity.id
_entity.type
_entity.pdbx_description
1 polymer ?
#
loop_
_entity_poly.entity_id
_entity_poly.type
_entity_poly.pdbx_seq_one_letter_code
_entity_poly.pdbx_strand_id
1 'polypeptide(L)'
;MNKIRFFDGGMGTMLQAAGLLGPGELPEPLNLTHPEEIAAIHQAYADAGAEFISTNTFGANGLKFDNVEELVQAATALVRRTGKKVVLDIGPLGKLLQPMGELAFDDAYDLFARTIRAGAPGADLVLIETMSDTLELKAAVLAAKENCDLPVFTTMIMDEKAVSYTHLTLP
;
A
#
# COMPACT_ATOMS: atom_id res chain seq x y z
N MET A 1 -10.52 7.58 -28.01
CA MET A 1 -10.50 6.29 -27.28
C MET A 1 -9.74 6.51 -25.97
N ASN A 2 -10.33 6.20 -24.82
CA ASN A 2 -9.59 6.23 -23.56
C ASN A 2 -8.53 5.12 -23.60
N LYS A 3 -7.26 5.49 -23.42
CA LYS A 3 -6.15 4.53 -23.39
C LYS A 3 -6.28 3.70 -22.10
N ILE A 4 -6.30 2.37 -22.24
CA ILE A 4 -6.19 1.46 -21.08
C ILE A 4 -4.77 1.62 -20.52
N ARG A 5 -4.65 1.72 -19.20
CA ARG A 5 -3.39 1.82 -18.47
C ARG A 5 -3.25 0.62 -17.55
N PHE A 6 -2.03 0.14 -17.42
CA PHE A 6 -1.75 -1.06 -16.64
C PHE A 6 -0.99 -0.71 -15.36
N PHE A 7 -1.43 -1.31 -14.27
CA PHE A 7 -0.64 -1.42 -13.04
C PHE A 7 0.28 -2.63 -13.10
N ASP A 8 1.23 -2.68 -12.21
CA ASP A 8 2.09 -3.84 -11.97
C ASP A 8 1.31 -4.98 -11.29
N GLY A 9 2.04 -6.01 -10.87
CA GLY A 9 1.50 -7.20 -10.20
C GLY A 9 2.12 -7.40 -8.81
N GLY A 10 1.85 -8.59 -8.22
CA GLY A 10 2.22 -8.90 -6.85
C GLY A 10 3.73 -8.95 -6.58
N MET A 11 4.21 -8.11 -5.68
CA MET A 11 5.60 -8.10 -5.22
C MET A 11 5.93 -9.38 -4.43
N GLY A 12 5.07 -9.77 -3.48
CA GLY A 12 5.32 -10.91 -2.60
C GLY A 12 5.56 -12.22 -3.34
N THR A 13 4.78 -12.51 -4.38
CA THR A 13 4.96 -13.73 -5.21
C THR A 13 6.28 -13.74 -5.97
N MET A 14 6.73 -12.59 -6.45
CA MET A 14 8.04 -12.47 -7.13
C MET A 14 9.18 -12.67 -6.14
N LEU A 15 9.09 -12.13 -4.94
CA LEU A 15 10.08 -12.32 -3.88
C LEU A 15 10.16 -13.76 -3.40
N GLN A 16 9.02 -14.43 -3.24
CA GLN A 16 8.96 -15.86 -2.90
C GLN A 16 9.59 -16.71 -4.00
N ALA A 17 9.29 -16.44 -5.26
CA ALA A 17 9.89 -17.15 -6.40
C ALA A 17 11.40 -16.95 -6.48
N ALA A 18 11.90 -15.78 -6.07
CA ALA A 18 13.33 -15.48 -5.98
C ALA A 18 14.01 -16.05 -4.72
N GLY A 19 13.25 -16.68 -3.79
CA GLY A 19 13.80 -17.20 -2.54
C GLY A 19 14.20 -16.13 -1.52
N LEU A 20 13.70 -14.90 -1.69
CA LEU A 20 14.01 -13.74 -0.83
C LEU A 20 12.98 -13.53 0.29
N LEU A 21 11.84 -14.20 0.23
CA LEU A 21 10.76 -14.07 1.20
C LEU A 21 10.23 -15.45 1.59
N GLY A 22 10.35 -15.78 2.87
CA GLY A 22 9.79 -16.99 3.46
C GLY A 22 8.30 -16.87 3.82
N PRO A 23 7.65 -17.99 4.18
CA PRO A 23 6.28 -17.97 4.64
C PRO A 23 6.13 -17.11 5.91
N GLY A 24 5.20 -16.13 5.88
CA GLY A 24 4.91 -15.26 7.02
C GLY A 24 5.89 -14.10 7.22
N GLU A 25 6.93 -13.99 6.41
CA GLU A 25 7.82 -12.83 6.43
C GLU A 25 7.18 -11.62 5.76
N LEU A 26 7.55 -10.44 6.25
CA LEU A 26 7.08 -9.16 5.69
C LEU A 26 8.06 -8.66 4.63
N PRO A 27 7.59 -8.26 3.44
CA PRO A 27 8.46 -7.85 2.34
C PRO A 27 9.06 -6.45 2.51
N GLU A 28 8.45 -5.59 3.31
CA GLU A 28 8.84 -4.17 3.41
C GLU A 28 10.29 -3.93 3.86
N PRO A 29 10.88 -4.70 4.80
CA PRO A 29 12.28 -4.54 5.18
C PRO A 29 13.27 -4.75 4.03
N LEU A 30 12.87 -5.50 2.98
CA LEU A 30 13.71 -5.73 1.82
C LEU A 30 13.97 -4.46 1.01
N ASN A 31 13.15 -3.41 1.17
CA ASN A 31 13.44 -2.09 0.59
C ASN A 31 14.80 -1.51 1.05
N LEU A 32 15.24 -1.87 2.25
CA LEU A 32 16.51 -1.42 2.83
C LEU A 32 17.61 -2.48 2.73
N THR A 33 17.26 -3.75 2.92
CA THR A 33 18.25 -4.83 3.01
C THR A 33 18.59 -5.45 1.66
N HIS A 34 17.66 -5.43 0.69
CA HIS A 34 17.78 -6.00 -0.65
C HIS A 34 17.24 -5.05 -1.74
N PRO A 35 17.72 -3.78 -1.76
CA PRO A 35 17.13 -2.75 -2.62
C PRO A 35 17.29 -3.06 -4.12
N GLU A 36 18.36 -3.74 -4.52
CA GLU A 36 18.59 -4.05 -5.93
C GLU A 36 17.64 -5.14 -6.44
N GLU A 37 17.31 -6.10 -5.60
CA GLU A 37 16.34 -7.16 -5.92
C GLU A 37 14.93 -6.58 -6.04
N ILE A 38 14.53 -5.69 -5.12
CA ILE A 38 13.26 -4.96 -5.22
C ILE A 38 13.22 -4.12 -6.50
N ALA A 39 14.28 -3.37 -6.80
CA ALA A 39 14.38 -2.57 -8.01
C ALA A 39 14.30 -3.43 -9.29
N ALA A 40 14.92 -4.60 -9.31
CA ALA A 40 14.87 -5.52 -10.44
C ALA A 40 13.43 -6.02 -10.70
N ILE A 41 12.65 -6.32 -9.66
CA ILE A 41 11.25 -6.71 -9.79
C ILE A 41 10.43 -5.55 -10.36
N HIS A 42 10.57 -4.34 -9.82
CA HIS A 42 9.90 -3.15 -10.35
C HIS A 42 10.24 -2.91 -11.83
N GLN A 43 11.54 -3.06 -12.19
CA GLN A 43 11.98 -2.91 -13.57
C GLN A 43 11.35 -3.97 -14.49
N ALA A 44 11.28 -5.23 -14.05
CA ALA A 44 10.64 -6.29 -14.83
C ALA A 44 9.16 -5.99 -15.14
N TYR A 45 8.40 -5.46 -14.18
CA TYR A 45 7.03 -4.99 -14.43
C TYR A 45 6.98 -3.79 -15.39
N ALA A 46 7.91 -2.85 -15.23
CA ALA A 46 8.02 -1.70 -16.13
C ALA A 46 8.31 -2.12 -17.57
N ASP A 47 9.19 -3.10 -17.77
CA ASP A 47 9.56 -3.67 -19.07
C ASP A 47 8.42 -4.48 -19.69
N ALA A 48 7.62 -5.14 -18.86
CA ALA A 48 6.38 -5.83 -19.27
C ALA A 48 5.26 -4.88 -19.71
N GLY A 49 5.44 -3.56 -19.51
CA GLY A 49 4.52 -2.53 -20.01
C GLY A 49 3.62 -1.89 -18.94
N ALA A 50 3.86 -2.15 -17.64
CA ALA A 50 3.16 -1.43 -16.58
C ALA A 50 3.49 0.07 -16.66
N GLU A 51 2.45 0.91 -16.55
CA GLU A 51 2.58 2.38 -16.51
C GLU A 51 2.60 2.90 -15.07
N PHE A 52 2.02 2.13 -14.14
CA PHE A 52 1.93 2.40 -12.72
C PHE A 52 2.62 1.26 -11.96
N ILE A 53 3.54 1.60 -11.09
CA ILE A 53 4.30 0.63 -10.28
C ILE A 53 4.03 0.93 -8.81
N SER A 54 3.50 -0.06 -8.11
CA SER A 54 3.20 0.00 -6.68
C SER A 54 4.48 -0.13 -5.85
N THR A 55 4.59 0.68 -4.81
CA THR A 55 5.70 0.56 -3.86
C THR A 55 5.57 -0.71 -3.02
N ASN A 56 6.68 -1.26 -2.57
CA ASN A 56 6.66 -2.40 -1.64
C ASN A 56 6.39 -1.90 -0.22
N THR A 57 5.15 -1.41 0.03
CA THR A 57 4.74 -0.76 1.28
C THR A 57 3.36 -1.18 1.78
N PHE A 58 2.77 -2.23 1.22
CA PHE A 58 1.42 -2.70 1.58
C PHE A 58 1.20 -2.84 3.08
N GLY A 59 2.15 -3.44 3.79
CA GLY A 59 2.10 -3.61 5.24
C GLY A 59 2.88 -2.57 6.03
N ALA A 60 3.45 -1.53 5.40
CA ALA A 60 4.27 -0.53 6.05
C ALA A 60 3.43 0.43 6.90
N ASN A 61 3.31 0.14 8.18
CA ASN A 61 2.62 1.01 9.14
C ASN A 61 3.31 0.97 10.50
N GLY A 62 3.01 1.97 11.33
CA GLY A 62 3.63 2.15 12.64
C GLY A 62 3.26 1.11 13.71
N LEU A 63 2.31 0.19 13.44
CA LEU A 63 2.06 -0.95 14.32
C LEU A 63 3.05 -2.10 14.10
N LYS A 64 3.69 -2.13 12.93
CA LYS A 64 4.62 -3.19 12.53
C LYS A 64 6.08 -2.72 12.51
N PHE A 65 6.31 -1.44 12.21
CA PHE A 65 7.65 -0.91 11.99
C PHE A 65 7.84 0.45 12.68
N ASP A 66 8.87 0.54 13.52
CA ASP A 66 9.25 1.81 14.16
C ASP A 66 9.82 2.82 13.15
N ASN A 67 10.52 2.31 12.11
CA ASN A 67 11.17 3.07 11.06
C ASN A 67 10.34 3.15 9.75
N VAL A 68 9.01 3.24 9.87
CA VAL A 68 8.09 3.22 8.71
C VAL A 68 8.43 4.29 7.68
N GLU A 69 8.88 5.47 8.11
CA GLU A 69 9.24 6.57 7.21
C GLU A 69 10.42 6.20 6.31
N GLU A 70 11.46 5.60 6.89
CA GLU A 70 12.64 5.16 6.15
C GLU A 70 12.28 4.09 5.11
N LEU A 71 11.48 3.09 5.52
CA LEU A 71 11.00 2.02 4.65
C LEU A 71 10.21 2.57 3.45
N VAL A 72 9.29 3.50 3.70
CA VAL A 72 8.40 4.08 2.69
C VAL A 72 9.17 4.99 1.73
N GLN A 73 10.09 5.81 2.25
CA GLN A 73 10.95 6.67 1.42
C GLN A 73 11.87 5.83 0.53
N ALA A 74 12.47 4.78 1.05
CA ALA A 74 13.27 3.85 0.26
C ALA A 74 12.43 3.20 -0.84
N ALA A 75 11.24 2.70 -0.53
CA ALA A 75 10.35 2.07 -1.51
C ALA A 75 9.97 3.00 -2.66
N THR A 76 9.58 4.25 -2.36
CA THR A 76 9.25 5.23 -3.40
C THR A 76 10.46 5.56 -4.28
N ALA A 77 11.66 5.67 -3.70
CA ALA A 77 12.90 5.90 -4.44
C ALA A 77 13.24 4.74 -5.38
N LEU A 78 12.99 3.50 -4.97
CA LEU A 78 13.23 2.31 -5.80
C LEU A 78 12.31 2.30 -7.03
N VAL A 79 11.01 2.57 -6.86
CA VAL A 79 10.08 2.66 -8.00
C VAL A 79 10.45 3.82 -8.93
N ARG A 80 10.88 4.97 -8.41
CA ARG A 80 11.31 6.12 -9.23
C ARG A 80 12.42 5.75 -10.22
N ARG A 81 13.27 4.78 -9.92
CA ARG A 81 14.36 4.30 -10.81
C ARG A 81 13.83 3.75 -12.14
N THR A 82 12.58 3.25 -12.17
CA THR A 82 11.94 2.73 -13.40
C THR A 82 11.50 3.79 -14.37
N GLY A 83 11.40 5.06 -13.96
CA GLY A 83 10.83 6.16 -14.74
C GLY A 83 9.31 6.06 -14.96
N LYS A 84 8.64 5.13 -14.28
CA LYS A 84 7.17 4.94 -14.32
C LYS A 84 6.47 5.79 -13.25
N LYS A 85 5.13 5.78 -13.27
CA LYS A 85 4.33 6.42 -12.25
C LYS A 85 4.42 5.64 -10.93
N VAL A 86 4.80 6.33 -9.88
CA VAL A 86 4.94 5.76 -8.53
C VAL A 86 3.59 5.74 -7.84
N VAL A 87 3.16 4.55 -7.44
CA VAL A 87 1.95 4.35 -6.66
C VAL A 87 2.34 4.08 -5.22
N LEU A 88 2.00 5.00 -4.31
CA LEU A 88 2.14 4.73 -2.88
C LEU A 88 1.07 3.73 -2.47
N ASP A 89 1.50 2.49 -2.24
CA ASP A 89 0.63 1.38 -1.88
C ASP A 89 0.41 1.32 -0.37
N ILE A 90 -0.85 1.28 0.06
CA ILE A 90 -1.28 1.27 1.47
C ILE A 90 -2.32 0.17 1.66
N GLY A 91 -1.94 -0.84 2.41
CA GLY A 91 -2.84 -1.91 2.85
C GLY A 91 -3.44 -1.68 4.24
N PRO A 92 -4.24 -2.63 4.74
CA PRO A 92 -4.84 -2.57 6.06
C PRO A 92 -3.81 -2.57 7.19
N LEU A 93 -4.14 -1.94 8.30
CA LEU A 93 -3.29 -1.92 9.52
C LEU A 93 -3.14 -3.30 10.15
N GLY A 94 -4.08 -4.21 9.86
CA GLY A 94 -4.09 -5.56 10.40
C GLY A 94 -4.72 -5.66 11.79
N LYS A 95 -5.43 -4.61 12.23
CA LYS A 95 -6.25 -4.59 13.45
C LYS A 95 -7.62 -4.03 13.15
N LEU A 96 -8.66 -4.59 13.77
CA LEU A 96 -10.01 -4.07 13.67
C LEU A 96 -10.18 -2.80 14.49
N LEU A 97 -10.93 -1.84 13.94
CA LEU A 97 -11.28 -0.62 14.63
C LEU A 97 -12.43 -0.85 15.61
N GLN A 98 -12.52 0.04 16.62
CA GLN A 98 -13.67 0.07 17.52
C GLN A 98 -14.97 0.31 16.76
N PRO A 99 -16.10 -0.31 17.17
CA PRO A 99 -16.25 -1.15 18.36
C PRO A 99 -15.92 -2.64 18.15
N MET A 100 -15.57 -3.06 16.92
CA MET A 100 -15.30 -4.46 16.58
C MET A 100 -13.92 -4.94 17.04
N GLY A 101 -12.97 -4.04 17.21
CA GLY A 101 -11.62 -4.26 17.70
C GLY A 101 -11.21 -3.24 18.75
N GLU A 102 -9.90 -3.10 18.96
CA GLU A 102 -9.35 -2.23 20.00
C GLU A 102 -8.81 -0.89 19.47
N LEU A 103 -8.55 -0.79 18.16
CA LEU A 103 -7.93 0.39 17.57
C LEU A 103 -8.95 1.54 17.44
N ALA A 104 -8.65 2.70 18.02
CA ALA A 104 -9.49 3.88 17.83
C ALA A 104 -9.37 4.44 16.41
N PHE A 105 -10.42 5.12 15.92
CA PHE A 105 -10.42 5.73 14.59
C PHE A 105 -9.30 6.75 14.42
N ASP A 106 -9.09 7.60 15.43
CA ASP A 106 -8.06 8.65 15.38
C ASP A 106 -6.64 8.05 15.37
N ASP A 107 -6.41 6.95 16.13
CA ASP A 107 -5.14 6.23 16.08
C ASP A 107 -4.89 5.62 14.70
N ALA A 108 -5.91 5.06 14.08
CA ALA A 108 -5.81 4.53 12.71
C ALA A 108 -5.52 5.66 11.70
N TYR A 109 -6.19 6.80 11.83
CA TYR A 109 -5.92 7.99 11.03
C TYR A 109 -4.46 8.42 11.16
N ASP A 110 -3.93 8.53 12.37
CA ASP A 110 -2.55 8.97 12.61
C ASP A 110 -1.52 8.01 12.01
N LEU A 111 -1.77 6.69 12.11
CA LEU A 111 -0.92 5.66 11.50
C LEU A 111 -0.88 5.80 9.97
N PHE A 112 -2.04 5.96 9.31
CA PHE A 112 -2.10 6.19 7.87
C PHE A 112 -1.46 7.52 7.47
N ALA A 113 -1.74 8.60 8.21
CA ALA A 113 -1.18 9.92 7.94
C ALA A 113 0.35 9.92 8.02
N ARG A 114 0.92 9.16 8.96
CA ARG A 114 2.37 8.98 9.09
C ARG A 114 2.98 8.34 7.84
N THR A 115 2.41 7.24 7.36
CA THR A 115 2.86 6.54 6.15
C THR A 115 2.70 7.42 4.90
N ILE A 116 1.56 8.09 4.77
CA ILE A 116 1.25 8.96 3.62
C ILE A 116 2.20 10.15 3.56
N ARG A 117 2.43 10.85 4.68
CA ARG A 117 3.39 11.97 4.74
C ARG A 117 4.81 11.55 4.33
N ALA A 118 5.21 10.34 4.68
CA ALA A 118 6.52 9.81 4.31
C ALA A 118 6.64 9.51 2.81
N GLY A 119 5.58 8.95 2.20
CA GLY A 119 5.62 8.47 0.82
C GLY A 119 5.16 9.47 -0.24
N ALA A 120 4.22 10.36 0.10
CA ALA A 120 3.61 11.27 -0.87
C ALA A 120 4.62 12.15 -1.66
N PRO A 121 5.70 12.67 -1.04
CA PRO A 121 6.69 13.44 -1.81
C PRO A 121 7.37 12.65 -2.94
N GLY A 122 7.45 11.32 -2.80
CA GLY A 122 8.02 10.40 -3.80
C GLY A 122 6.99 9.75 -4.71
N ALA A 123 5.69 10.00 -4.56
CA ALA A 123 4.63 9.31 -5.28
C ALA A 123 3.92 10.18 -6.33
N ASP A 124 3.19 9.55 -7.24
CA ASP A 124 2.31 10.19 -8.22
C ASP A 124 0.83 9.97 -7.90
N LEU A 125 0.49 8.92 -7.14
CA LEU A 125 -0.85 8.64 -6.63
C LEU A 125 -0.76 7.79 -5.35
N VAL A 126 -1.83 7.80 -4.55
CA VAL A 126 -2.02 6.92 -3.40
C VAL A 126 -3.04 5.84 -3.78
N LEU A 127 -2.67 4.57 -3.57
CA LEU A 127 -3.58 3.43 -3.68
C LEU A 127 -3.80 2.86 -2.27
N ILE A 128 -5.03 2.95 -1.79
CA ILE A 128 -5.48 2.31 -0.54
C ILE A 128 -6.19 1.04 -0.95
N GLU A 129 -5.55 -0.12 -0.76
CA GLU A 129 -6.07 -1.35 -1.33
C GLU A 129 -6.41 -2.41 -0.28
N THR A 130 -7.21 -3.40 -0.75
CA THR A 130 -7.50 -4.63 0.01
C THR A 130 -8.20 -4.37 1.34
N MET A 131 -8.90 -3.24 1.44
CA MET A 131 -9.64 -2.88 2.65
C MET A 131 -10.89 -3.72 2.80
N SER A 132 -11.13 -4.23 4.00
CA SER A 132 -12.32 -5.03 4.36
C SER A 132 -13.20 -4.32 5.40
N ASP A 133 -12.69 -3.30 6.05
CA ASP A 133 -13.40 -2.47 7.02
C ASP A 133 -13.63 -1.05 6.46
N THR A 134 -14.90 -0.61 6.42
CA THR A 134 -15.26 0.71 5.89
C THR A 134 -14.83 1.85 6.79
N LEU A 135 -14.73 1.65 8.12
CA LEU A 135 -14.21 2.66 9.04
C LEU A 135 -12.69 2.82 8.86
N GLU A 136 -11.96 1.72 8.70
CA GLU A 136 -10.53 1.76 8.41
C GLU A 136 -10.27 2.44 7.06
N LEU A 137 -11.02 2.07 6.00
CA LEU A 137 -10.93 2.75 4.71
C LEU A 137 -11.20 4.26 4.83
N LYS A 138 -12.22 4.64 5.62
CA LYS A 138 -12.54 6.06 5.84
C LYS A 138 -11.39 6.80 6.53
N ALA A 139 -10.76 6.20 7.55
CA ALA A 139 -9.60 6.78 8.21
C ALA A 139 -8.43 6.98 7.22
N ALA A 140 -8.14 5.96 6.40
CA ALA A 140 -7.07 6.02 5.40
C ALA A 140 -7.33 7.08 4.32
N VAL A 141 -8.58 7.16 3.80
CA VAL A 141 -8.94 8.18 2.79
C VAL A 141 -8.87 9.58 3.38
N LEU A 142 -9.37 9.78 4.61
CA LEU A 142 -9.29 11.07 5.29
C LEU A 142 -7.83 11.49 5.49
N ALA A 143 -6.99 10.56 5.99
CA ALA A 143 -5.57 10.79 6.15
C ALA A 143 -4.89 11.19 4.82
N ALA A 144 -5.23 10.51 3.70
CA ALA A 144 -4.68 10.85 2.41
C ALA A 144 -5.11 12.24 1.94
N LYS A 145 -6.40 12.57 2.05
CA LYS A 145 -6.95 13.86 1.61
C LYS A 145 -6.45 15.05 2.41
N GLU A 146 -6.12 14.86 3.69
CA GLU A 146 -5.65 15.95 4.55
C GLU A 146 -4.12 16.10 4.55
N ASN A 147 -3.37 15.09 4.07
CA ASN A 147 -1.91 15.10 4.14
C ASN A 147 -1.21 15.11 2.78
N CYS A 148 -1.93 15.05 1.66
CA CYS A 148 -1.37 15.23 0.32
C CYS A 148 -2.43 15.64 -0.70
N ASP A 149 -1.98 16.23 -1.83
CA ASP A 149 -2.83 16.62 -2.97
C ASP A 149 -2.85 15.56 -4.09
N LEU A 150 -2.33 14.36 -3.83
CA LEU A 150 -2.26 13.30 -4.83
C LEU A 150 -3.65 12.70 -5.12
N PRO A 151 -3.87 12.17 -6.34
CA PRO A 151 -5.02 11.32 -6.61
C PRO A 151 -5.04 10.14 -5.65
N VAL A 152 -6.23 9.80 -5.13
CA VAL A 152 -6.42 8.66 -4.22
C VAL A 152 -7.36 7.65 -4.87
N PHE A 153 -6.88 6.42 -5.01
CA PHE A 153 -7.68 5.28 -5.45
C PHE A 153 -7.87 4.32 -4.28
N THR A 154 -9.03 3.66 -4.27
CA THR A 154 -9.34 2.70 -3.21
C THR A 154 -9.90 1.41 -3.78
N THR A 155 -9.57 0.28 -3.15
CA THR A 155 -10.21 -1.00 -3.41
C THR A 155 -10.70 -1.63 -2.11
N MET A 156 -11.82 -2.34 -2.18
CA MET A 156 -12.38 -3.08 -1.05
C MET A 156 -12.55 -4.55 -1.40
N ILE A 157 -12.33 -5.39 -0.39
CA ILE A 157 -12.72 -6.80 -0.43
C ILE A 157 -14.09 -6.93 0.20
N MET A 158 -14.96 -7.65 -0.48
CA MET A 158 -16.27 -8.04 0.03
C MET A 158 -16.43 -9.55 -0.12
N ASP A 159 -17.13 -10.18 0.81
CA ASP A 159 -17.50 -11.57 0.64
C ASP A 159 -18.59 -11.75 -0.45
N GLU A 160 -18.95 -12.99 -0.75
CA GLU A 160 -19.98 -13.31 -1.76
C GLU A 160 -21.37 -12.75 -1.43
N LYS A 161 -21.63 -12.33 -0.17
CA LYS A 161 -22.87 -11.70 0.30
C LYS A 161 -22.77 -10.18 0.32
N ALA A 162 -21.69 -9.60 -0.19
CA ALA A 162 -21.38 -8.16 -0.15
C ALA A 162 -21.37 -7.59 1.28
N VAL A 163 -20.92 -8.39 2.26
CA VAL A 163 -20.76 -7.97 3.66
C VAL A 163 -19.33 -7.50 3.87
N SER A 164 -19.17 -6.27 4.32
CA SER A 164 -17.93 -5.80 4.93
C SER A 164 -17.95 -6.10 6.44
N TYR A 165 -16.79 -6.12 7.09
CA TYR A 165 -16.70 -6.34 8.54
C TYR A 165 -17.45 -5.30 9.40
N THR A 166 -17.87 -4.19 8.81
CA THR A 166 -18.64 -3.13 9.46
C THR A 166 -20.16 -3.24 9.26
N HIS A 167 -20.69 -4.38 8.85
CA HIS A 167 -22.11 -4.65 8.63
C HIS A 167 -22.81 -3.71 7.63
N LEU A 168 -22.06 -3.14 6.70
CA LEU A 168 -22.66 -2.46 5.55
C LEU A 168 -23.05 -3.49 4.51
N THR A 169 -24.33 -3.85 4.46
CA THR A 169 -24.90 -4.48 3.28
C THR A 169 -25.08 -3.38 2.22
N LEU A 170 -24.44 -3.54 1.07
CA LEU A 170 -24.78 -2.73 -0.08
C LEU A 170 -26.22 -3.07 -0.52
N PRO A 171 -27.05 -2.06 -0.87
CA PRO A 171 -28.41 -2.29 -1.34
C PRO A 171 -28.45 -3.04 -2.66
#